data_4b109d371ef95b258bca6d7a5a3d9e4e
#
_entry.id   4b109d371ef95b258bca6d7a5a3d9e4e
#
_cell.length_a   1.000
_cell.length_b   1.000
_cell.length_c   1.000
_cell.angle_alpha   90.00
_cell.angle_beta   90.00
_cell.angle_gamma   90.00
#
_symmetry.space_group_name_H-M   'P 1'
#
loop_
_entity.id
_entity.type
_entity.pdbx_description
1 polymer ?
#
loop_
_entity_poly.entity_id
_entity_poly.type
_entity_poly.pdbx_seq_one_letter_code
_entity_poly.pdbx_strand_id
1 'polypeptide(L)'
;MLSHTHRFSCQLFRNGEINLDVLFLRRHDVYMRIIKPETIRNVWRRHPTAQASLQEWLVRTRAGQWHNLIGLRRTFPSADAVRVASGRLVIVFNIAGNRYRLVTAIHFNTKLVYVLLFLTHAEYSQDTWKDQL
;
A
#
# COMPACT_ATOMS: atom_id res chain seq x y z
N MET A 1 1.91 -21.14 -6.12
CA MET A 1 1.22 -21.21 -6.19
C MET A 1 1.10 -20.66 -5.82
N LEU A 2 1.40 -20.54 -6.33
CA LEU A 2 0.69 -20.42 -6.47
C LEU A 2 0.94 -19.71 -6.12
N SER A 3 1.46 -19.98 -6.74
CA SER A 3 1.06 -19.86 -6.82
C SER A 3 1.01 -19.16 -6.70
N HIS A 4 1.23 -19.21 -7.06
CA HIS A 4 0.52 -19.03 -7.27
C HIS A 4 0.58 -18.47 -7.16
N THR A 5 1.05 -18.67 -7.70
CA THR A 5 0.47 -18.83 -7.97
C THR A 5 0.46 -18.51 -8.14
N HIS A 6 0.83 -18.67 -8.69
CA HIS A 6 0.27 -18.91 -9.02
C HIS A 6 0.25 -18.90 -9.12
N ARG A 7 0.38 -19.23 -9.60
CA ARG A 7 -0.19 -19.68 -10.00
C ARG A 7 -0.67 -19.75 -10.03
N PHE A 8 -0.92 -19.76 -10.23
CA PHE A 8 -1.97 -20.05 -10.36
C PHE A 8 -2.26 -20.20 -10.58
N SER A 9 -2.48 -20.63 -10.79
CA SER A 9 -3.23 -21.03 -11.30
C SER A 9 -3.66 -21.04 -11.72
N CYS A 10 -3.88 -21.48 -12.11
CA CYS A 10 -4.64 -21.56 -12.69
C CYS A 10 -5.10 -21.68 -13.01
N GLN A 11 -5.64 -22.13 -13.34
CA GLN A 11 -6.47 -22.14 -13.87
C GLN A 11 -7.29 -22.13 -13.75
N LEU A 12 -7.93 -22.17 -13.62
CA LEU A 12 -8.73 -22.31 -13.93
C LEU A 12 -9.26 -22.27 -14.94
N PHE A 13 -9.30 -22.75 -15.93
CA PHE A 13 -9.80 -22.75 -17.00
C PHE A 13 -10.21 -22.59 -18.01
N ARG A 14 -10.36 -22.76 -19.19
CA ARG A 14 -10.77 -22.49 -20.10
C ARG A 14 -11.36 -23.07 -20.93
N ASN A 15 -11.95 -23.20 -21.77
CA ASN A 15 -12.90 -23.75 -21.77
C ASN A 15 -12.99 -24.57 -20.68
N GLY A 16 -13.54 -25.41 -20.32
CA GLY A 16 -13.42 -25.69 -18.94
C GLY A 16 -12.75 -24.52 -18.31
N GLU A 17 -13.11 -23.50 -18.85
CA GLU A 17 -12.42 -22.34 -18.49
C GLU A 17 -12.86 -21.83 -17.19
N ILE A 18 -11.87 -21.49 -16.41
CA ILE A 18 -12.09 -20.74 -15.22
C ILE A 18 -12.61 -19.38 -15.61
N ASN A 19 -13.64 -18.95 -14.96
CA ASN A 19 -14.11 -17.60 -15.10
C ASN A 19 -13.10 -16.67 -14.43
N LEU A 20 -12.22 -16.09 -15.23
CA LEU A 20 -11.15 -15.23 -14.72
C LEU A 20 -11.70 -13.99 -14.05
N ASP A 21 -12.85 -13.50 -14.46
CA ASP A 21 -13.47 -12.33 -13.85
C ASP A 21 -13.85 -12.62 -12.40
N VAL A 22 -14.39 -13.79 -12.13
CA VAL A 22 -14.75 -14.19 -10.76
C VAL A 22 -13.50 -14.32 -9.91
N LEU A 23 -12.45 -14.94 -10.44
CA LEU A 23 -11.20 -15.07 -9.72
C LEU A 23 -10.59 -13.70 -9.41
N PHE A 24 -10.63 -12.81 -10.37
CA PHE A 24 -10.10 -11.48 -10.21
C PHE A 24 -10.86 -10.71 -9.14
N LEU A 25 -12.18 -10.80 -9.13
CA LEU A 25 -13.02 -10.16 -8.12
C LEU A 25 -12.71 -10.71 -6.72
N ARG A 26 -12.51 -12.02 -6.58
CA ARG A 26 -12.13 -12.61 -5.30
C ARG A 26 -10.82 -12.06 -4.78
N ARG A 27 -9.85 -11.85 -5.66
CA ARG A 27 -8.59 -11.24 -5.28
C ARG A 27 -8.78 -9.81 -4.79
N HIS A 28 -9.67 -9.08 -5.43
CA HIS A 28 -9.98 -7.72 -5.01
C HIS A 28 -10.62 -7.67 -3.63
N ASP A 29 -11.39 -8.70 -3.27
CA ASP A 29 -12.03 -8.77 -1.96
C ASP A 29 -11.04 -9.08 -0.84
N VAL A 30 -9.92 -9.72 -1.16
CA VAL A 30 -8.95 -10.21 -0.18
C VAL A 30 -7.72 -9.32 -0.08
N TYR A 31 -7.22 -8.86 -1.22
CA TYR A 31 -5.98 -8.10 -1.28
C TYR A 31 -6.26 -6.60 -1.18
N MET A 32 -5.26 -5.89 -0.66
CA MET A 32 -5.32 -4.44 -0.59
C MET A 32 -5.30 -3.83 -1.99
N ARG A 33 -6.05 -2.76 -2.18
CA ARG A 33 -6.11 -2.03 -3.44
C ARG A 33 -5.70 -0.59 -3.21
N ILE A 34 -4.70 -0.14 -3.98
CA ILE A 34 -4.20 1.23 -3.90
C ILE A 34 -5.02 2.09 -4.84
N ILE A 35 -5.59 3.15 -4.30
CA ILE A 35 -6.36 4.11 -5.08
C ILE A 35 -5.40 5.09 -5.73
N LYS A 36 -5.53 5.28 -7.04
CA LYS A 36 -4.72 6.18 -7.85
C LYS A 36 -3.22 5.89 -7.72
N PRO A 37 -2.77 4.69 -8.13
CA PRO A 37 -1.35 4.33 -8.01
C PRO A 37 -0.43 5.24 -8.84
N GLU A 38 -0.96 5.95 -9.83
CA GLU A 38 -0.15 6.90 -10.60
C GLU A 38 0.40 8.04 -9.73
N THR A 39 -0.22 8.32 -8.59
CA THR A 39 0.33 9.29 -7.64
C THR A 39 1.71 8.88 -7.18
N ILE A 40 1.90 7.57 -6.90
CA ILE A 40 3.18 7.03 -6.50
C ILE A 40 4.21 7.15 -7.63
N ARG A 41 3.78 6.86 -8.86
CA ARG A 41 4.68 6.97 -10.02
C ARG A 41 5.13 8.40 -10.25
N ASN A 42 4.23 9.35 -10.05
CA ASN A 42 4.57 10.77 -10.17
C ASN A 42 5.56 11.20 -9.10
N VAL A 43 5.43 10.65 -7.90
CA VAL A 43 6.35 10.93 -6.80
C VAL A 43 7.77 10.46 -7.14
N TRP A 44 7.93 9.24 -7.61
CA TRP A 44 9.30 8.74 -7.87
C TRP A 44 9.95 9.41 -9.08
N ARG A 45 9.17 9.98 -10.00
CA ARG A 45 9.76 10.79 -11.08
C ARG A 45 10.43 12.05 -10.53
N ARG A 46 9.86 12.63 -9.49
CA ARG A 46 10.43 13.81 -8.84
C ARG A 46 11.49 13.47 -7.80
N HIS A 47 11.44 12.24 -7.27
CA HIS A 47 12.37 11.76 -6.25
C HIS A 47 12.95 10.41 -6.70
N PRO A 48 13.90 10.42 -7.67
CA PRO A 48 14.41 9.15 -8.22
C PRO A 48 15.04 8.24 -7.18
N THR A 49 15.60 8.78 -6.10
CA THR A 49 16.20 7.98 -5.03
C THR A 49 15.16 7.17 -4.26
N ALA A 50 13.88 7.52 -4.36
CA ALA A 50 12.81 6.79 -3.71
C ALA A 50 12.19 5.72 -4.60
N GLN A 51 12.53 5.66 -5.87
CA GLN A 51 11.83 4.82 -6.85
C GLN A 51 11.83 3.34 -6.47
N ALA A 52 13.00 2.77 -6.20
CA ALA A 52 13.08 1.33 -5.90
C ALA A 52 12.27 0.98 -4.66
N SER A 53 12.35 1.81 -3.63
CA SER A 53 11.63 1.59 -2.38
C SER A 53 10.12 1.74 -2.57
N LEU A 54 9.68 2.70 -3.37
CA LEU A 54 8.26 2.89 -3.66
C LEU A 54 7.70 1.76 -4.52
N GLN A 55 8.48 1.26 -5.48
CA GLN A 55 8.08 0.10 -6.27
C GLN A 55 7.90 -1.13 -5.39
N GLU A 56 8.81 -1.35 -4.46
CA GLU A 56 8.71 -2.45 -3.51
C GLU A 56 7.48 -2.28 -2.62
N TRP A 57 7.23 -1.07 -2.16
CA TRP A 57 6.04 -0.77 -1.35
C TRP A 57 4.76 -1.10 -2.12
N LEU A 58 4.69 -0.72 -3.40
CA LEU A 58 3.53 -1.04 -4.26
C LEU A 58 3.30 -2.54 -4.35
N VAL A 59 4.36 -3.30 -4.62
CA VAL A 59 4.25 -4.75 -4.79
C VAL A 59 3.79 -5.41 -3.50
N ARG A 60 4.41 -5.06 -2.38
CA ARG A 60 4.08 -5.65 -1.08
C ARG A 60 2.68 -5.26 -0.62
N THR A 61 2.28 -4.02 -0.87
CA THR A 61 0.95 -3.55 -0.48
C THR A 61 -0.13 -4.27 -1.27
N ARG A 62 0.05 -4.42 -2.58
CA ARG A 62 -0.90 -5.13 -3.43
C ARG A 62 -1.02 -6.61 -3.08
N ALA A 63 0.04 -7.21 -2.57
CA ALA A 63 0.02 -8.59 -2.13
C ALA A 63 -0.50 -8.75 -0.69
N GLY A 64 -0.73 -7.66 0.01
CA GLY A 64 -1.15 -7.69 1.40
C GLY A 64 -2.59 -8.16 1.57
N GLN A 65 -2.82 -8.90 2.66
CA GLN A 65 -4.14 -9.39 3.03
C GLN A 65 -4.42 -9.02 4.48
N TRP A 66 -4.05 -7.80 4.86
CA TRP A 66 -4.08 -7.39 6.25
C TRP A 66 -5.49 -7.06 6.72
N HIS A 67 -5.80 -7.42 7.96
CA HIS A 67 -7.08 -7.11 8.59
C HIS A 67 -6.96 -5.97 9.61
N ASN A 68 -5.73 -5.67 10.03
CA ASN A 68 -5.46 -4.65 11.04
C ASN A 68 -3.98 -4.24 10.99
N LEU A 69 -3.62 -3.31 11.86
CA LEU A 69 -2.26 -2.81 11.94
C LEU A 69 -1.25 -3.88 12.35
N ILE A 70 -1.66 -4.82 13.18
CA ILE A 70 -0.78 -5.92 13.60
C ILE A 70 -0.36 -6.75 12.39
N GLY A 71 -1.32 -7.09 11.53
CA GLY A 71 -1.03 -7.82 10.30
C GLY A 71 -0.15 -7.02 9.34
N LEU A 72 -0.45 -5.73 9.21
CA LEU A 72 0.34 -4.83 8.38
C LEU A 72 1.81 -4.81 8.82
N ARG A 73 2.05 -4.74 10.12
CA ARG A 73 3.41 -4.65 10.67
C ARG A 73 4.23 -5.91 10.47
N ARG A 74 3.61 -7.03 10.15
CA ARG A 74 4.36 -8.24 9.78
C ARG A 74 5.05 -8.06 8.43
N THR A 75 4.44 -7.30 7.54
CA THR A 75 5.02 -6.96 6.22
C THR A 75 5.91 -5.73 6.31
N PHE A 76 5.47 -4.72 7.05
CA PHE A 76 6.17 -3.45 7.21
C PHE A 76 6.39 -3.17 8.70
N PRO A 77 7.45 -3.73 9.31
CA PRO A 77 7.65 -3.60 10.75
C PRO A 77 7.77 -2.17 11.26
N SER A 78 8.26 -1.25 10.43
CA SER A 78 8.44 0.14 10.82
C SER A 78 7.22 1.02 10.57
N ALA A 79 6.13 0.46 10.03
CA ALA A 79 4.90 1.23 9.80
C ALA A 79 4.35 1.72 11.14
N ASP A 80 3.90 2.97 11.15
CA ASP A 80 3.44 3.60 12.37
C ASP A 80 2.07 4.25 12.18
N ALA A 81 1.24 4.17 13.21
CA ALA A 81 -0.07 4.81 13.22
C ALA A 81 0.05 6.14 13.94
N VAL A 82 -0.31 7.22 13.24
CA VAL A 82 -0.18 8.58 13.77
C VAL A 82 -1.54 9.27 13.70
N ARG A 83 -1.91 9.94 14.78
CA ARG A 83 -3.14 10.73 14.81
C ARG A 83 -2.86 12.13 14.28
N VAL A 84 -3.68 12.58 13.36
CA VAL A 84 -3.53 13.91 12.75
C VAL A 84 -4.55 14.89 13.34
N ALA A 85 -4.49 16.15 12.89
CA ALA A 85 -5.29 17.23 13.49
C ALA A 85 -6.79 16.95 13.46
N SER A 86 -7.28 16.32 12.41
CA SER A 86 -8.72 15.95 12.30
C SER A 86 -9.14 14.85 13.26
N GLY A 87 -8.20 14.24 13.98
CA GLY A 87 -8.47 13.11 14.87
C GLY A 87 -8.38 11.75 14.20
N ARG A 88 -8.21 11.72 12.89
CA ARG A 88 -8.13 10.46 12.16
C ARG A 88 -6.74 9.84 12.28
N LEU A 89 -6.67 8.51 12.21
CA LEU A 89 -5.38 7.80 12.20
C LEU A 89 -4.91 7.62 10.77
N VAL A 90 -3.63 7.91 10.54
CA VAL A 90 -2.97 7.63 9.28
C VAL A 90 -1.83 6.66 9.52
N ILE A 91 -1.44 5.93 8.48
CA ILE A 91 -0.34 4.98 8.54
C ILE A 91 0.84 5.55 7.78
N VAL A 92 1.98 5.62 8.45
CA VAL A 92 3.20 6.20 7.89
C VAL A 92 4.21 5.09 7.63
N PHE A 93 4.73 5.05 6.40
CA PHE A 93 5.75 4.09 6.00
C PHE A 93 7.08 4.79 5.79
N ASN A 94 8.17 4.15 6.22
CA ASN A 94 9.52 4.59 5.89
C ASN A 94 9.84 4.17 4.46
N ILE A 95 10.33 5.11 3.67
CA ILE A 95 10.70 4.87 2.28
C ILE A 95 12.17 5.23 2.10
N ALA A 96 12.92 4.38 1.41
CA ALA A 96 14.36 4.55 1.21
C ALA A 96 15.08 4.72 2.56
N GLY A 97 14.85 3.77 3.46
CA GLY A 97 15.36 3.86 4.83
C GLY A 97 14.65 4.97 5.58
N ASN A 98 15.41 5.96 6.01
CA ASN A 98 14.87 7.10 6.76
C ASN A 98 14.72 8.37 5.93
N ARG A 99 14.96 8.30 4.62
CA ARG A 99 14.96 9.51 3.79
C ARG A 99 13.57 10.12 3.60
N TYR A 100 12.58 9.27 3.46
CA TYR A 100 11.22 9.71 3.12
C TYR A 100 10.20 9.03 3.98
N ARG A 101 9.02 9.65 4.04
CA ARG A 101 7.83 9.08 4.71
C ARG A 101 6.66 9.13 3.76
N LEU A 102 5.97 8.00 3.63
CA LEU A 102 4.74 7.90 2.85
C LEU A 102 3.57 7.85 3.83
N VAL A 103 2.70 8.85 3.77
CA VAL A 103 1.54 8.95 4.66
C VAL A 103 0.32 8.46 3.92
N THR A 104 -0.38 7.49 4.50
CA THR A 104 -1.52 6.83 3.87
C THR A 104 -2.71 6.75 4.82
N ALA A 105 -3.90 6.60 4.24
CA ALA A 105 -5.08 6.20 4.99
C ALA A 105 -5.43 4.78 4.53
N ILE A 106 -5.55 3.85 5.46
CA ILE A 106 -5.83 2.45 5.15
C ILE A 106 -7.16 2.07 5.78
N HIS A 107 -8.07 1.58 4.94
CA HIS A 107 -9.35 1.05 5.37
C HIS A 107 -9.28 -0.47 5.27
N PHE A 108 -9.00 -1.11 6.40
CA PHE A 108 -8.76 -2.55 6.43
C PHE A 108 -10.01 -3.37 6.06
N ASN A 109 -11.18 -2.91 6.45
CA ASN A 109 -12.41 -3.63 6.18
C ASN A 109 -12.78 -3.62 4.68
N THR A 110 -12.49 -2.54 3.98
CA THR A 110 -12.77 -2.43 2.54
C THR A 110 -11.53 -2.68 1.68
N LYS A 111 -10.38 -2.90 2.30
CA LYS A 111 -9.11 -3.20 1.63
C LYS A 111 -8.64 -2.06 0.72
N LEU A 112 -8.86 -0.82 1.13
CA LEU A 112 -8.47 0.35 0.34
C LEU A 112 -7.32 1.09 0.98
N VAL A 113 -6.37 1.53 0.16
CA VAL A 113 -5.21 2.33 0.58
C VAL A 113 -5.22 3.63 -0.21
N TYR A 114 -5.27 4.74 0.51
CA TYR A 114 -5.18 6.08 -0.09
C TYR A 114 -3.83 6.68 0.26
N VAL A 115 -3.11 7.16 -0.76
CA VAL A 115 -1.86 7.87 -0.55
C VAL A 115 -2.19 9.34 -0.31
N LEU A 116 -1.79 9.86 0.84
CA LEU A 116 -2.14 11.22 1.25
C LEU A 116 -0.98 12.20 1.03
N LEU A 117 0.21 11.86 1.53
CA LEU A 117 1.38 12.73 1.44
C LEU A 117 2.63 11.90 1.23
N PHE A 118 3.61 12.52 0.59
CA PHE A 118 4.96 11.99 0.52
C PHE A 118 5.91 13.08 0.99
N LEU A 119 6.64 12.80 2.08
CA LEU A 119 7.44 13.80 2.78
C LEU A 119 8.88 13.36 2.88
N THR A 120 9.79 14.33 2.86
CA THR A 120 11.17 14.07 3.27
C THR A 120 11.20 13.88 4.78
N HIS A 121 12.30 13.32 5.29
CA HIS A 121 12.46 13.16 6.74
C HIS A 121 12.36 14.51 7.47
N ALA A 122 12.95 15.54 6.89
CA ALA A 122 12.91 16.89 7.49
C ALA A 122 11.49 17.43 7.57
N GLU A 123 10.72 17.29 6.49
CA GLU A 123 9.31 17.72 6.46
C GLU A 123 8.47 16.96 7.47
N TYR A 124 8.70 15.67 7.57
CA TYR A 124 7.98 14.84 8.51
C TYR A 124 8.25 15.26 9.96
N SER A 125 9.50 15.60 10.25
CA SER A 125 9.93 15.97 11.61
C SER A 125 9.35 17.30 12.08
N GLN A 126 8.91 18.15 11.18
CA GLN A 126 8.31 19.44 11.53
C GLN A 126 6.89 19.32 12.07
N ASP A 127 6.22 18.19 11.83
CA ASP A 127 4.86 17.89 12.30
C ASP A 127 3.76 18.79 11.74
N THR A 128 4.09 19.83 10.97
CA THR A 128 3.07 20.72 10.39
C THR A 128 2.19 20.02 9.37
N TRP A 129 2.68 18.91 8.80
CA TRP A 129 1.90 18.13 7.85
C TRP A 129 0.61 17.56 8.47
N LYS A 130 0.60 17.36 9.80
CA LYS A 130 -0.57 16.83 10.50
C LYS A 130 -1.75 17.78 10.44
N ASP A 131 -1.49 19.07 10.27
CA ASP A 131 -2.54 20.10 10.19
C ASP A 131 -3.25 20.08 8.85
N GLN A 132 -2.65 19.46 7.82
CA GLN A 132 -3.25 19.36 6.49
C GLN A 132 -4.25 18.23 6.40
N LEU A 133 -4.27 17.33 7.33
CA LEU A 133 -5.07 16.12 7.34
C LEU A 133 -6.01 16.11 8.53
#